data_7f832dfc69a30720bf259b94057688a3
#
_entry.id   7f832dfc69a30720bf259b94057688a3
#
_cell.length_a   1.000
_cell.length_b   1.000
_cell.length_c   1.000
_cell.angle_alpha   90.00
_cell.angle_beta   90.00
_cell.angle_gamma   90.00
#
_symmetry.space_group_name_H-M   'P 1'
#
loop_
_entity.id
_entity.type
_entity.pdbx_description
1 polymer ?
#
loop_
_entity_poly.entity_id
_entity_poly.type
_entity_poly.pdbx_seq_one_letter_code
_entity_poly.pdbx_strand_id
1 'polypeptide(L)'
;MDWDKLKIFHNVALDLNISEAAHKMNISHSSISRQISALERELRVSLFKRHARGLTLTEKGKILFKTAHDIFGKIALTEAQLTESKEKPTGPLKIAATVAFGTTWLAPRINKFTSSYPDIDVSIRIENKYTDLSQGEADVA
;
A
#
# COMPACT_ATOMS: atom_id res chain seq x y z
N MET A 1 3.63 0.90 21.54
CA MET A 1 3.54 1.36 20.12
C MET A 1 2.14 1.90 19.91
N ASP A 2 2.04 3.14 19.51
CA ASP A 2 0.81 3.88 19.31
C ASP A 2 0.25 3.58 17.90
N TRP A 3 -1.07 3.39 17.80
CA TRP A 3 -1.76 3.07 16.54
C TRP A 3 -1.66 4.19 15.49
N ASP A 4 -1.78 5.44 15.91
CA ASP A 4 -1.71 6.58 15.01
C ASP A 4 -0.30 6.73 14.41
N LYS A 5 0.73 6.48 15.20
CA LYS A 5 2.12 6.47 14.71
C LYS A 5 2.35 5.33 13.71
N LEU A 6 1.76 4.14 13.96
CA LEU A 6 1.85 3.02 13.04
C LEU A 6 1.14 3.32 11.72
N LYS A 7 -0.04 3.93 11.77
CA LYS A 7 -0.79 4.37 10.59
C LYS A 7 0.00 5.39 9.76
N ILE A 8 0.59 6.39 10.41
CA ILE A 8 1.44 7.38 9.75
C ILE A 8 2.66 6.72 9.12
N PHE A 9 3.35 5.84 9.86
CA PHE A 9 4.48 5.09 9.34
C PHE A 9 4.09 4.28 8.08
N HIS A 10 2.97 3.55 8.13
CA HIS A 10 2.49 2.75 7.02
C HIS A 10 2.24 3.59 5.76
N ASN A 11 1.55 4.73 5.89
CA ASN A 11 1.28 5.62 4.76
C ASN A 11 2.57 6.22 4.17
N VAL A 12 3.51 6.65 5.02
CA VAL A 12 4.81 7.14 4.54
C VAL A 12 5.62 6.05 3.85
N ALA A 13 5.52 4.80 4.33
CA ALA A 13 6.22 3.66 3.74
C ALA A 13 5.63 3.24 2.38
N LEU A 14 4.32 3.41 2.16
CA LEU A 14 3.69 3.19 0.86
C LEU A 14 4.19 4.17 -0.21
N ASP A 15 4.28 5.45 0.15
CA ASP A 15 4.62 6.50 -0.81
C ASP A 15 6.15 6.75 -0.89
N LEU A 16 6.91 6.33 0.11
CA LEU A 16 8.34 6.68 0.32
C LEU A 16 8.60 8.18 0.20
N ASN A 17 7.58 8.99 0.46
CA ASN A 17 7.55 10.44 0.32
C ASN A 17 6.68 11.06 1.41
N ILE A 18 7.30 11.85 2.31
CA ILE A 18 6.58 12.49 3.42
C ILE A 18 5.56 13.52 2.92
N SER A 19 5.89 14.27 1.88
CA SER A 19 4.99 15.32 1.36
C SER A 19 3.72 14.71 0.74
N GLU A 20 3.86 13.62 0.01
CA GLU A 20 2.73 12.88 -0.56
C GLU A 20 1.84 12.29 0.52
N ALA A 21 2.44 11.61 1.51
CA ALA A 21 1.72 11.09 2.65
C ALA A 21 1.02 12.19 3.45
N ALA A 22 1.66 13.35 3.63
CA ALA A 22 1.09 14.52 4.30
C ALA A 22 -0.17 15.02 3.58
N HIS A 23 -0.09 15.13 2.26
CA HIS A 23 -1.22 15.54 1.43
C HIS A 23 -2.39 14.55 1.55
N LYS A 24 -2.13 13.25 1.37
CA LYS A 24 -3.16 12.19 1.46
C LYS A 24 -3.83 12.13 2.84
N MET A 25 -3.06 12.33 3.90
CA MET A 25 -3.56 12.26 5.27
C MET A 25 -4.11 13.61 5.78
N ASN A 26 -4.00 14.67 5.01
CA ASN A 26 -4.40 16.03 5.39
C ASN A 26 -3.76 16.51 6.71
N ILE A 27 -2.47 16.21 6.88
CA ILE A 27 -1.67 16.65 8.03
C ILE A 27 -0.36 17.27 7.56
N SER A 28 0.26 18.13 8.41
CA SER A 28 1.49 18.82 8.01
C SER A 28 2.69 17.87 7.91
N HIS A 29 3.61 18.16 6.98
CA HIS A 29 4.89 17.48 6.85
C HIS A 29 5.68 17.41 8.17
N SER A 30 5.68 18.51 8.95
CA SER A 30 6.35 18.57 10.25
C SER A 30 5.72 17.64 11.29
N SER A 31 4.39 17.48 11.23
CA SER A 31 3.67 16.55 12.11
C SER A 31 4.04 15.10 11.78
N ILE A 32 4.03 14.71 10.50
CA ILE A 32 4.48 13.37 10.06
C ILE A 32 5.91 13.11 10.51
N SER A 33 6.84 14.02 10.22
CA SER A 33 8.26 13.87 10.59
C SER A 33 8.42 13.66 12.10
N ARG A 34 7.66 14.38 12.91
CA ARG A 34 7.66 14.28 14.37
C ARG A 34 7.14 12.92 14.86
N GLN A 35 6.05 12.45 14.27
CA GLN A 35 5.45 11.16 14.62
C GLN A 35 6.34 9.97 14.23
N ILE A 36 6.95 10.02 13.04
CA ILE A 36 7.95 9.01 12.62
C ILE A 36 9.13 9.00 13.59
N SER A 37 9.72 10.17 13.90
CA SER A 37 10.84 10.25 14.83
C SER A 37 10.46 9.79 16.25
N ALA A 38 9.22 10.01 16.68
CA ALA A 38 8.73 9.50 17.96
C ALA A 38 8.61 7.97 17.95
N LEU A 39 8.11 7.38 16.87
CA LEU A 39 8.03 5.93 16.70
C LEU A 39 9.42 5.28 16.68
N GLU A 40 10.37 5.84 15.92
CA GLU A 40 11.74 5.35 15.88
C GLU A 40 12.43 5.40 17.25
N ARG A 41 12.22 6.47 18.02
CA ARG A 41 12.74 6.59 19.40
C ARG A 41 12.10 5.56 20.34
N GLU A 42 10.78 5.37 20.24
CA GLU A 42 10.04 4.39 21.05
C GLU A 42 10.56 2.97 20.79
N LEU A 43 10.76 2.62 19.52
CA LEU A 43 11.26 1.31 19.10
C LEU A 43 12.79 1.18 19.21
N ARG A 44 13.51 2.28 19.42
CA ARG A 44 14.98 2.37 19.44
C ARG A 44 15.64 1.87 18.17
N VAL A 45 14.99 2.05 17.03
CA VAL A 45 15.51 1.67 15.71
C VAL A 45 15.14 2.74 14.67
N SER A 46 15.98 2.92 13.67
CA SER A 46 15.62 3.71 12.49
C SER A 46 14.79 2.86 11.54
N LEU A 47 13.66 3.39 11.08
CA LEU A 47 12.75 2.74 10.14
C LEU A 47 12.98 3.22 8.70
N PHE A 48 13.43 4.47 8.55
CA PHE A 48 13.74 5.07 7.25
C PHE A 48 15.20 5.50 7.16
N LYS A 49 15.75 5.45 5.94
CA LYS A 49 16.97 6.14 5.52
C LYS A 49 16.58 7.32 4.64
N ARG A 50 17.13 8.50 4.93
CA ARG A 50 16.92 9.72 4.15
C ARG A 50 18.06 9.84 3.12
N HIS A 51 17.71 10.09 1.88
CA HIS A 51 18.63 10.34 0.78
C HIS A 51 18.24 11.62 0.03
N ALA A 52 19.12 12.16 -0.78
CA ALA A 52 18.83 13.31 -1.61
C ALA A 52 17.61 13.12 -2.56
N ARG A 53 17.29 11.87 -2.89
CA ARG A 53 16.18 11.50 -3.79
C ARG A 53 14.92 11.03 -3.06
N GLY A 54 14.85 11.13 -1.72
CA GLY A 54 13.67 10.71 -0.95
C GLY A 54 13.98 9.77 0.23
N LEU A 55 13.03 8.92 0.54
CA LEU A 55 13.11 7.95 1.63
C LEU A 55 13.27 6.53 1.11
N THR A 56 13.95 5.70 1.87
CA THR A 56 13.95 4.24 1.72
C THR A 56 13.75 3.58 3.08
N LEU A 57 13.15 2.39 3.12
CA LEU A 57 13.03 1.63 4.36
C LEU A 57 14.37 1.00 4.76
N THR A 58 14.63 0.98 6.06
CA THR A 58 15.67 0.12 6.64
C THR A 58 15.18 -1.33 6.66
N GLU A 59 16.05 -2.30 6.98
CA GLU A 59 15.59 -3.69 7.19
C GLU A 59 14.55 -3.80 8.31
N LYS A 60 14.71 -3.03 9.39
CA LYS A 60 13.71 -2.94 10.47
C LYS A 60 12.42 -2.27 10.00
N GLY A 61 12.53 -1.25 9.14
CA GLY A 61 11.39 -0.60 8.51
C GLY A 61 10.61 -1.56 7.61
N LYS A 62 11.28 -2.40 6.83
CA LYS A 62 10.62 -3.42 5.99
C LYS A 62 9.84 -4.44 6.81
N ILE A 63 10.43 -4.91 7.93
CA ILE A 63 9.74 -5.84 8.83
C ILE A 63 8.47 -5.21 9.39
N LEU A 64 8.57 -3.98 9.91
CA LEU A 64 7.41 -3.28 10.46
C LEU A 64 6.37 -2.97 9.37
N PHE A 65 6.81 -2.57 8.17
CA PHE A 65 5.92 -2.28 7.05
C PHE A 65 5.09 -3.50 6.64
N LYS A 66 5.73 -4.66 6.50
CA LYS A 66 5.02 -5.90 6.18
C LYS A 66 3.91 -6.19 7.19
N THR A 67 4.25 -6.15 8.48
CA THR A 67 3.27 -6.39 9.55
C THR A 67 2.15 -5.35 9.55
N ALA A 68 2.49 -4.06 9.42
CA ALA A 68 1.50 -2.99 9.38
C ALA A 68 0.57 -3.12 8.18
N HIS A 69 1.12 -3.43 7.00
CA HIS A 69 0.36 -3.62 5.77
C HIS A 69 -0.66 -4.77 5.90
N ASP A 70 -0.25 -5.92 6.45
CA ASP A 70 -1.13 -7.05 6.70
C ASP A 70 -2.26 -6.70 7.69
N ILE A 71 -1.94 -5.95 8.74
CA ILE A 71 -2.92 -5.52 9.75
C ILE A 71 -3.95 -4.56 9.13
N PHE A 72 -3.50 -3.52 8.42
CA PHE A 72 -4.40 -2.56 7.79
C PHE A 72 -5.26 -3.20 6.71
N GLY A 73 -4.72 -4.14 5.93
CA GLY A 73 -5.48 -4.93 4.98
C GLY A 73 -6.59 -5.75 5.64
N LYS A 74 -6.29 -6.42 6.77
CA LYS A 74 -7.30 -7.18 7.53
C LYS A 74 -8.38 -6.27 8.11
N ILE A 75 -8.02 -5.09 8.61
CA ILE A 75 -8.99 -4.13 9.13
C ILE A 75 -9.92 -3.64 8.03
N ALA A 76 -9.38 -3.25 6.87
CA ALA A 76 -10.17 -2.79 5.73
C ALA A 76 -11.16 -3.88 5.25
N LEU A 77 -10.73 -5.14 5.19
CA LEU A 77 -11.62 -6.27 4.87
C LEU A 77 -12.72 -6.44 5.92
N THR A 78 -12.37 -6.31 7.20
CA THR A 78 -13.34 -6.43 8.29
C THR A 78 -14.35 -5.29 8.28
N GLU A 79 -13.91 -4.06 8.07
CA GLU A 79 -14.78 -2.89 7.92
C GLU A 79 -15.76 -3.06 6.76
N ALA A 80 -15.27 -3.56 5.61
CA ALA A 80 -16.11 -3.85 4.46
C ALA A 80 -17.18 -4.92 4.79
N GLN A 81 -16.85 -5.94 5.59
CA GLN A 81 -17.79 -6.97 6.03
C GLN A 81 -18.83 -6.44 7.04
N LEU A 82 -18.40 -5.54 7.93
CA LEU A 82 -19.27 -4.99 8.97
C LEU A 82 -20.25 -3.94 8.45
N THR A 83 -19.83 -3.19 7.44
CA THR A 83 -20.66 -2.09 6.91
C THR A 83 -21.76 -2.56 5.98
N GLU A 84 -21.82 -3.88 5.62
CA GLU A 84 -22.78 -4.40 4.64
C GLU A 84 -23.04 -3.42 3.48
N SER A 85 -22.01 -2.65 3.13
CA SER A 85 -22.22 -1.55 2.22
C SER A 85 -22.51 -2.11 0.85
N LYS A 86 -23.72 -1.83 0.37
CA LYS A 86 -24.08 -1.91 -1.04
C LYS A 86 -23.27 -0.96 -1.91
N GLU A 87 -22.23 -0.37 -1.36
CA GLU A 87 -21.32 0.48 -2.10
C GLU A 87 -20.52 -0.39 -3.06
N LYS A 88 -20.61 -0.04 -4.31
CA LYS A 88 -19.85 -0.71 -5.36
C LYS A 88 -18.36 -0.60 -5.01
N PRO A 89 -17.59 -1.68 -5.17
CA PRO A 89 -16.16 -1.63 -4.96
C PRO A 89 -15.54 -0.52 -5.81
N THR A 90 -14.67 0.29 -5.20
CA THR A 90 -14.01 1.43 -5.85
C THR A 90 -12.54 1.47 -5.50
N GLY A 91 -11.74 2.16 -6.30
CA GLY A 91 -10.33 2.41 -6.03
C GLY A 91 -9.36 1.63 -6.90
N PRO A 92 -8.04 1.79 -6.69
CA PRO A 92 -7.03 1.15 -7.50
C PRO A 92 -6.91 -0.35 -7.22
N LEU A 93 -6.79 -1.15 -8.27
CA LEU A 93 -6.49 -2.58 -8.22
C LEU A 93 -5.26 -2.86 -9.11
N LYS A 94 -4.17 -3.30 -8.50
CA LYS A 94 -2.94 -3.67 -9.20
C LYS A 94 -2.86 -5.18 -9.34
N ILE A 95 -2.81 -5.66 -10.57
CA ILE A 95 -2.69 -7.09 -10.88
C ILE A 95 -1.32 -7.32 -11.54
N ALA A 96 -0.56 -8.30 -11.05
CA ALA A 96 0.61 -8.80 -11.74
C ALA A 96 0.30 -10.15 -12.39
N ALA A 97 0.81 -10.37 -13.58
CA ALA A 97 0.61 -11.64 -14.28
C ALA A 97 1.81 -11.97 -15.17
N THR A 98 2.07 -13.25 -15.37
CA THR A 98 3.06 -13.69 -16.36
C THR A 98 2.61 -13.32 -17.77
N VAL A 99 3.56 -13.17 -18.69
CA VAL A 99 3.25 -12.76 -20.08
C VAL A 99 2.24 -13.72 -20.72
N ALA A 100 2.44 -15.02 -20.61
CA ALA A 100 1.54 -16.00 -21.19
C ALA A 100 0.12 -15.90 -20.62
N PHE A 101 -0.04 -15.92 -19.31
CA PHE A 101 -1.35 -15.85 -18.68
C PHE A 101 -2.02 -14.48 -18.88
N GLY A 102 -1.26 -13.40 -18.70
CA GLY A 102 -1.75 -12.03 -18.84
C GLY A 102 -2.30 -11.73 -20.21
N THR A 103 -1.62 -12.15 -21.28
CA THR A 103 -2.02 -11.84 -22.65
C THR A 103 -3.09 -12.79 -23.18
N THR A 104 -3.01 -14.09 -22.87
CA THR A 104 -3.90 -15.09 -23.49
C THR A 104 -5.20 -15.30 -22.70
N TRP A 105 -5.14 -15.19 -21.39
CA TRP A 105 -6.32 -15.46 -20.54
C TRP A 105 -6.90 -14.20 -19.89
N LEU A 106 -6.07 -13.39 -19.25
CA LEU A 106 -6.54 -12.25 -18.45
C LEU A 106 -7.01 -11.09 -19.32
N ALA A 107 -6.19 -10.62 -20.27
CA ALA A 107 -6.50 -9.45 -21.09
C ALA A 107 -7.82 -9.56 -21.86
N PRO A 108 -8.18 -10.68 -22.49
CA PRO A 108 -9.48 -10.81 -23.15
C PRO A 108 -10.68 -10.78 -22.20
N ARG A 109 -10.47 -11.04 -20.91
CA ARG A 109 -11.54 -11.16 -19.90
C ARG A 109 -11.68 -9.95 -18.99
N ILE A 110 -10.65 -9.09 -18.93
CA ILE A 110 -10.65 -7.95 -18.01
C ILE A 110 -11.77 -6.96 -18.30
N ASN A 111 -12.17 -6.81 -19.56
CA ASN A 111 -13.26 -5.91 -19.96
C ASN A 111 -14.59 -6.26 -19.28
N LYS A 112 -14.86 -7.55 -19.05
CA LYS A 112 -16.07 -7.98 -18.34
C LYS A 112 -16.03 -7.53 -16.88
N PHE A 113 -14.86 -7.62 -16.24
CA PHE A 113 -14.66 -7.17 -14.87
C PHE A 113 -14.81 -5.66 -14.74
N THR A 114 -14.10 -4.88 -15.58
CA THR A 114 -14.17 -3.41 -15.55
C THR A 114 -15.56 -2.87 -15.91
N SER A 115 -16.30 -3.55 -16.78
CA SER A 115 -17.70 -3.21 -17.06
C SER A 115 -18.62 -3.48 -15.86
N SER A 116 -18.34 -4.52 -15.07
CA SER A 116 -19.12 -4.83 -13.87
C SER A 116 -18.79 -3.93 -12.67
N TYR A 117 -17.56 -3.43 -12.63
CA TYR A 117 -17.03 -2.59 -11.57
C TYR A 117 -16.33 -1.33 -12.15
N PRO A 118 -17.09 -0.37 -12.69
CA PRO A 118 -16.54 0.78 -13.41
C PRO A 118 -15.75 1.75 -12.51
N ASP A 119 -16.00 1.70 -11.19
CA ASP A 119 -15.34 2.56 -10.20
C ASP A 119 -14.02 1.95 -9.67
N ILE A 120 -13.60 0.78 -10.20
CA ILE A 120 -12.29 0.19 -9.92
C ILE A 120 -11.31 0.58 -11.02
N ASP A 121 -10.22 1.25 -10.63
CA ASP A 121 -9.11 1.58 -11.53
C ASP A 121 -8.13 0.40 -11.61
N VAL A 122 -8.23 -0.40 -12.66
CA VAL A 122 -7.44 -1.62 -12.83
C VAL A 122 -6.15 -1.31 -13.57
N SER A 123 -5.03 -1.59 -12.94
CA SER A 123 -3.70 -1.60 -13.56
C SER A 123 -3.15 -3.02 -13.61
N ILE A 124 -2.69 -3.44 -14.81
CA ILE A 124 -2.13 -4.79 -14.99
C ILE A 124 -0.68 -4.67 -15.42
N ARG A 125 0.21 -5.27 -14.63
CA ARG A 125 1.62 -5.42 -14.96
C ARG A 125 1.86 -6.85 -15.50
N ILE A 126 2.30 -6.92 -16.75
CA ILE A 126 2.53 -8.20 -17.44
C ILE A 126 4.05 -8.38 -17.57
N GLU A 127 4.62 -9.26 -16.77
CA GLU A 127 6.06 -9.55 -16.79
C GLU A 127 6.37 -10.94 -16.24
N ASN A 128 7.44 -11.57 -16.74
CA ASN A 128 7.91 -12.85 -16.22
C ASN A 128 8.92 -12.66 -15.08
N LYS A 129 8.56 -11.81 -14.12
CA LYS A 129 9.37 -11.51 -12.94
C LYS A 129 8.60 -11.89 -11.69
N TYR A 130 9.33 -12.28 -10.67
CA TYR A 130 8.72 -12.53 -9.37
C TYR A 130 8.16 -11.21 -8.80
N THR A 131 6.89 -11.21 -8.44
CA THR A 131 6.22 -10.06 -7.84
C THR A 131 6.09 -10.28 -6.34
N ASP A 132 6.60 -9.36 -5.55
CA ASP A 132 6.49 -9.44 -4.10
C ASP A 132 5.23 -8.70 -3.63
N LEU A 133 4.15 -9.46 -3.40
CA LEU A 133 2.90 -8.95 -2.87
C LEU A 133 3.08 -8.32 -1.48
N SER A 134 4.04 -8.82 -0.69
CA SER A 134 4.29 -8.28 0.65
C SER A 134 4.91 -6.89 0.65
N GLN A 135 5.46 -6.46 -0.49
CA GLN A 135 5.99 -5.10 -0.70
C GLN A 135 4.96 -4.17 -1.36
N GLY A 136 3.74 -4.63 -1.61
CA GLY A 136 2.71 -3.84 -2.28
C GLY A 136 2.99 -3.59 -3.76
N GLU A 137 3.82 -4.43 -4.41
CA GLU A 137 4.08 -4.33 -5.84
C GLU A 137 2.83 -4.62 -6.68
N ALA A 138 1.96 -5.49 -6.19
CA ALA A 138 0.63 -5.75 -6.71
C ALA A 138 -0.30 -6.20 -5.57
N ASP A 139 -1.61 -6.12 -5.79
CA ASP A 139 -2.63 -6.62 -4.86
C ASP A 139 -2.92 -8.10 -5.13
N VAL A 140 -2.76 -8.50 -6.40
CA VAL A 140 -2.97 -9.88 -6.88
C VAL A 140 -1.85 -10.25 -7.87
N ALA A 141 -1.32 -11.48 -7.78
CA ALA A 141 -0.34 -12.03 -8.73
C ALA A 141 -0.63 -13.51 -9.04
#